data_2c5c5f3fadf1ed2dec32b0be12143ceb
#
_entry.id   2c5c5f3fadf1ed2dec32b0be12143ceb
#
_cell.length_a   1.000
_cell.length_b   1.000
_cell.length_c   1.000
_cell.angle_alpha   90.00
_cell.angle_beta   90.00
_cell.angle_gamma   90.00
#
_symmetry.space_group_name_H-M   'P 1'
#
loop_
_entity.id
_entity.type
_entity.pdbx_description
1 polymer ?
#
loop_
_entity_poly.entity_id
_entity_poly.type
_entity_poly.pdbx_seq_one_letter_code
_entity_poly.pdbx_strand_id
1 'polypeptide(L)'
;MLDNTMKAQLKAYLERLTKPVELVATLGDDAKSQEVRELLADIKELNDKITVVEKNDADERKPSFLITNPGIDTGVRFAGVPLGHEFTSLVLALLQVGGHPSKESADLLEQVKNIDTPLHFETYYSLSCHNCPDVVQALNLMSVLNPRITHTAIDGAVFQDEIKERQIMGVPTVFLNGKNFGQGRMELAEIVAKIDSGAHA
;
A
#
# COMPACT_ATOMS: atom_id res chain seq x y z
N MET A 1 1.45 -15.96 12.15
CA MET A 1 0.85 -14.62 12.01
C MET A 1 -0.58 -14.70 11.50
N LEU A 2 -0.80 -15.26 10.31
CA LEU A 2 -2.15 -15.49 9.79
C LEU A 2 -2.74 -16.77 10.37
N ASP A 3 -4.02 -16.74 10.78
CA ASP A 3 -4.70 -17.95 11.20
C ASP A 3 -5.07 -18.83 9.99
N ASN A 4 -5.54 -20.04 10.24
CA ASN A 4 -5.84 -20.99 9.17
C ASN A 4 -6.96 -20.53 8.24
N THR A 5 -7.95 -19.81 8.77
CA THR A 5 -9.05 -19.25 7.98
C THR A 5 -8.55 -18.16 7.03
N MET A 6 -7.74 -17.24 7.54
CA MET A 6 -7.13 -16.18 6.74
C MET A 6 -6.20 -16.75 5.67
N LYS A 7 -5.40 -17.75 6.00
CA LYS A 7 -4.50 -18.43 5.04
C LYS A 7 -5.29 -19.07 3.91
N ALA A 8 -6.38 -19.76 4.24
CA ALA A 8 -7.22 -20.41 3.24
C ALA A 8 -7.87 -19.39 2.29
N GLN A 9 -8.39 -18.29 2.85
CA GLN A 9 -8.98 -17.22 2.05
C GLN A 9 -7.95 -16.56 1.13
N LEU A 10 -6.80 -16.21 1.69
CA LEU A 10 -5.74 -15.56 0.93
C LEU A 10 -5.21 -16.47 -0.16
N LYS A 11 -5.00 -17.77 0.13
CA LYS A 11 -4.55 -18.74 -0.87
C LYS A 11 -5.51 -18.81 -2.05
N ALA A 12 -6.82 -18.81 -1.79
CA ALA A 12 -7.83 -18.83 -2.85
C ALA A 12 -7.75 -17.59 -3.74
N TYR A 13 -7.60 -16.42 -3.14
CA TYR A 13 -7.43 -15.17 -3.90
C TYR A 13 -6.16 -15.19 -4.74
N LEU A 14 -5.05 -15.69 -4.18
CA LEU A 14 -3.75 -15.68 -4.85
C LEU A 14 -3.70 -16.62 -6.07
N GLU A 15 -4.65 -17.55 -6.22
CA GLU A 15 -4.78 -18.35 -7.43
C GLU A 15 -5.03 -17.50 -8.68
N ARG A 16 -5.48 -16.26 -8.50
CA ARG A 16 -5.74 -15.32 -9.61
C ARG A 16 -4.48 -14.59 -10.10
N LEU A 17 -3.34 -14.78 -9.45
CA LEU A 17 -2.10 -14.16 -9.88
C LEU A 17 -1.67 -14.66 -11.25
N THR A 18 -1.37 -13.75 -12.16
CA THR A 18 -0.88 -14.05 -13.51
C THR A 18 0.56 -13.59 -13.72
N LYS A 19 1.07 -12.77 -12.82
CA LYS A 19 2.45 -12.23 -12.86
C LYS A 19 3.15 -12.54 -11.54
N PRO A 20 4.47 -12.75 -11.56
CA PRO A 20 5.22 -12.94 -10.33
C PRO A 20 5.20 -11.65 -9.49
N VAL A 21 5.13 -11.84 -8.18
CA VAL A 21 5.12 -10.76 -7.18
C VAL A 21 6.34 -10.91 -6.29
N GLU A 22 7.05 -9.82 -6.09
CA GLU A 22 8.18 -9.75 -5.16
C GLU A 22 7.83 -8.85 -3.99
N LEU A 23 8.06 -9.35 -2.79
CA LEU A 23 7.88 -8.60 -1.54
C LEU A 23 9.27 -8.21 -1.06
N VAL A 24 9.57 -6.90 -1.12
CA VAL A 24 10.89 -6.37 -0.75
C VAL A 24 10.76 -5.70 0.61
N ALA A 25 11.30 -6.33 1.64
CA ALA A 25 11.15 -5.89 3.02
C ALA A 25 12.38 -5.12 3.51
N THR A 26 12.14 -4.06 4.28
CA THR A 26 13.16 -3.33 5.02
C THR A 26 12.80 -3.45 6.49
N LEU A 27 13.57 -4.23 7.23
CA LEU A 27 13.23 -4.66 8.59
C LEU A 27 14.37 -4.35 9.57
N GLY A 28 13.97 -4.06 10.81
CA GLY A 28 14.89 -3.94 11.94
C GLY A 28 14.86 -5.19 12.80
N ASP A 29 15.29 -5.04 14.05
CA ASP A 29 15.36 -6.13 15.02
C ASP A 29 14.22 -6.08 16.04
N ASP A 30 13.32 -5.12 15.92
CA ASP A 30 12.21 -4.91 16.84
C ASP A 30 11.06 -5.91 16.62
N ALA A 31 10.13 -5.93 17.56
CA ALA A 31 8.99 -6.86 17.54
C ALA A 31 8.11 -6.67 16.31
N LYS A 32 7.86 -5.44 15.89
CA LYS A 32 7.03 -5.17 14.70
C LYS A 32 7.70 -5.64 13.41
N SER A 33 9.02 -5.51 13.31
CA SER A 33 9.77 -6.06 12.16
C SER A 33 9.66 -7.57 12.11
N GLN A 34 9.69 -8.25 13.27
CA GLN A 34 9.50 -9.69 13.34
C GLN A 34 8.09 -10.10 12.90
N GLU A 35 7.08 -9.32 13.27
CA GLU A 35 5.70 -9.57 12.82
C GLU A 35 5.58 -9.46 11.30
N VAL A 36 6.21 -8.47 10.69
CA VAL A 36 6.23 -8.33 9.22
C VAL A 36 6.94 -9.52 8.58
N ARG A 37 8.09 -9.92 9.13
CA ARG A 37 8.85 -11.07 8.62
C ARG A 37 7.98 -12.33 8.60
N GLU A 38 7.24 -12.58 9.69
CA GLU A 38 6.34 -13.73 9.79
C GLU A 38 5.17 -13.63 8.80
N LEU A 39 4.57 -12.44 8.66
CA LEU A 39 3.49 -12.22 7.70
C LEU A 39 3.94 -12.51 6.28
N LEU A 40 5.10 -12.01 5.88
CA LEU A 40 5.61 -12.21 4.51
C LEU A 40 5.97 -13.67 4.27
N ALA A 41 6.50 -14.38 5.27
CA ALA A 41 6.77 -15.80 5.16
C ALA A 41 5.47 -16.60 4.97
N ASP A 42 4.41 -16.26 5.71
CA ASP A 42 3.10 -16.89 5.55
C ASP A 42 2.55 -16.69 4.13
N ILE A 43 2.64 -15.46 3.62
CA ILE A 43 2.17 -15.14 2.27
C ILE A 43 2.95 -15.92 1.21
N LYS A 44 4.26 -15.97 1.33
CA LYS A 44 5.13 -16.67 0.38
C LYS A 44 4.77 -18.15 0.24
N GLU A 45 4.42 -18.79 1.35
CA GLU A 45 4.05 -20.22 1.35
C GLU A 45 2.77 -20.51 0.58
N LEU A 46 1.92 -19.50 0.36
CA LEU A 46 0.60 -19.69 -0.22
C LEU A 46 0.60 -19.71 -1.75
N ASN A 47 1.66 -19.26 -2.41
CA ASN A 47 1.71 -19.23 -3.88
C ASN A 47 3.16 -19.12 -4.38
N ASP A 48 3.48 -19.97 -5.36
CA ASP A 48 4.84 -20.07 -5.92
C ASP A 48 5.26 -18.81 -6.71
N LYS A 49 4.31 -17.97 -7.12
CA LYS A 49 4.61 -16.73 -7.83
C LYS A 49 5.12 -15.63 -6.91
N ILE A 50 5.06 -15.85 -5.60
CA ILE A 50 5.47 -14.83 -4.61
C ILE A 50 6.85 -15.17 -4.08
N THR A 51 7.76 -14.18 -4.13
CA THR A 51 9.08 -14.25 -3.53
C THR A 51 9.26 -13.14 -2.51
N VAL A 52 10.12 -13.35 -1.54
CA VAL A 52 10.42 -12.39 -0.48
C VAL A 52 11.92 -12.12 -0.44
N VAL A 53 12.27 -10.83 -0.41
CA VAL A 53 13.66 -10.37 -0.32
C VAL A 53 13.75 -9.32 0.79
N GLU A 54 14.76 -9.40 1.63
CA GLU A 54 15.07 -8.33 2.59
C GLU A 54 16.18 -7.46 2.01
N LYS A 55 15.96 -6.13 2.05
CA LYS A 55 16.97 -5.14 1.66
C LYS A 55 17.25 -4.23 2.85
N ASN A 56 18.53 -3.93 3.07
CA ASN A 56 18.94 -3.01 4.11
C ASN A 56 19.01 -1.59 3.54
N ASP A 57 17.91 -0.87 3.63
CA ASP A 57 17.82 0.53 3.20
C ASP A 57 17.69 1.42 4.43
N ALA A 58 18.74 2.20 4.72
CA ALA A 58 18.78 3.05 5.90
C ALA A 58 17.78 4.21 5.86
N ASP A 59 17.36 4.61 4.65
CA ASP A 59 16.46 5.75 4.45
C ASP A 59 14.99 5.34 4.46
N GLU A 60 14.69 4.05 4.46
CA GLU A 60 13.32 3.56 4.44
C GLU A 60 12.80 3.27 5.84
N ARG A 61 11.50 3.38 6.04
CA ARG A 61 10.84 3.05 7.31
C ARG A 61 11.02 1.57 7.66
N LYS A 62 11.20 1.28 8.93
CA LYS A 62 11.33 -0.09 9.46
C LYS A 62 10.28 -0.31 10.55
N PRO A 63 9.38 -1.30 10.42
CA PRO A 63 9.29 -2.24 9.29
C PRO A 63 8.48 -1.66 8.12
N SER A 64 8.89 -1.98 6.92
CA SER A 64 8.10 -1.71 5.71
C SER A 64 8.38 -2.78 4.66
N PHE A 65 7.48 -2.90 3.68
CA PHE A 65 7.72 -3.77 2.54
C PHE A 65 7.06 -3.21 1.28
N LEU A 66 7.74 -3.41 0.17
CA LEU A 66 7.26 -3.03 -1.15
C LEU A 66 6.69 -4.27 -1.84
N ILE A 67 5.50 -4.13 -2.42
CA ILE A 67 4.86 -5.14 -3.26
C ILE A 67 5.09 -4.73 -4.71
N THR A 68 5.86 -5.50 -5.45
CA THR A 68 6.28 -5.15 -6.80
C THR A 68 6.41 -6.40 -7.67
N ASN A 69 6.78 -6.20 -8.93
CA ASN A 69 7.18 -7.30 -9.81
C ASN A 69 8.71 -7.42 -9.81
N PRO A 70 9.27 -8.63 -10.00
CA PRO A 70 10.72 -8.80 -10.01
C PRO A 70 11.42 -7.88 -11.02
N GLY A 71 12.48 -7.20 -10.56
CA GLY A 71 13.23 -6.25 -11.40
C GLY A 71 12.64 -4.84 -11.46
N ILE A 72 11.51 -4.61 -10.79
CA ILE A 72 10.85 -3.30 -10.73
C ILE A 72 11.00 -2.75 -9.30
N ASP A 73 11.38 -1.49 -9.17
CA ASP A 73 11.60 -0.85 -7.86
C ASP A 73 10.44 0.06 -7.43
N THR A 74 9.37 0.12 -8.21
CA THR A 74 8.16 0.87 -7.90
C THR A 74 7.00 -0.09 -7.63
N GLY A 75 6.04 0.35 -6.83
CA GLY A 75 4.88 -0.46 -6.51
C GLY A 75 4.16 0.10 -5.30
N VAL A 76 3.55 -0.79 -4.53
CA VAL A 76 2.77 -0.47 -3.33
C VAL A 76 3.60 -0.74 -2.09
N ARG A 77 3.75 0.24 -1.21
CA ARG A 77 4.49 0.05 0.05
C ARG A 77 3.57 0.18 1.25
N PHE A 78 3.70 -0.78 2.17
CA PHE A 78 3.11 -0.70 3.50
C PHE A 78 4.21 -0.54 4.54
N ALA A 79 4.02 0.39 5.47
CA ALA A 79 4.88 0.57 6.63
C ALA A 79 4.08 0.17 7.87
N GLY A 80 4.46 -0.93 8.51
CA GLY A 80 3.74 -1.60 9.58
C GLY A 80 3.18 -2.94 9.14
N VAL A 81 2.21 -3.46 9.87
CA VAL A 81 1.58 -4.77 9.62
C VAL A 81 0.15 -4.54 9.14
N PRO A 82 -0.14 -4.66 7.82
CA PRO A 82 -1.47 -4.33 7.28
C PRO A 82 -2.47 -5.47 7.50
N LEU A 83 -2.91 -5.63 8.73
CA LEU A 83 -3.96 -6.54 9.15
C LEU A 83 -5.18 -5.72 9.58
N GLY A 84 -6.05 -6.27 10.39
CA GLY A 84 -7.27 -5.57 10.80
C GLY A 84 -8.06 -5.10 9.57
N HIS A 85 -8.51 -3.86 9.58
CA HIS A 85 -9.27 -3.29 8.46
C HIS A 85 -8.45 -3.11 7.18
N GLU A 86 -7.10 -3.17 7.26
CA GLU A 86 -6.24 -3.05 6.08
C GLU A 86 -5.87 -4.40 5.44
N PHE A 87 -6.36 -5.52 5.98
CA PHE A 87 -6.08 -6.81 5.38
C PHE A 87 -6.60 -6.90 3.95
N THR A 88 -7.81 -6.39 3.70
CA THR A 88 -8.37 -6.34 2.33
C THR A 88 -7.50 -5.49 1.41
N SER A 89 -6.93 -4.40 1.92
CA SER A 89 -6.01 -3.56 1.14
C SER A 89 -4.75 -4.33 0.74
N LEU A 90 -4.22 -5.12 1.65
CA LEU A 90 -3.07 -5.99 1.36
C LEU A 90 -3.42 -7.02 0.27
N VAL A 91 -4.56 -7.68 0.40
CA VAL A 91 -5.03 -8.67 -0.58
C VAL A 91 -5.16 -8.03 -1.97
N LEU A 92 -5.83 -6.89 -2.06
CA LEU A 92 -6.01 -6.18 -3.34
C LEU A 92 -4.67 -5.75 -3.95
N ALA A 93 -3.74 -5.26 -3.14
CA ALA A 93 -2.43 -4.86 -3.62
C ALA A 93 -1.67 -6.05 -4.24
N LEU A 94 -1.68 -7.20 -3.57
CA LEU A 94 -1.08 -8.43 -4.09
C LEU A 94 -1.71 -8.82 -5.42
N LEU A 95 -3.03 -8.80 -5.51
CA LEU A 95 -3.77 -9.17 -6.72
C LEU A 95 -3.47 -8.22 -7.87
N GLN A 96 -3.51 -6.91 -7.63
CA GLN A 96 -3.32 -5.91 -8.68
C GLN A 96 -1.88 -5.88 -9.19
N VAL A 97 -0.90 -5.97 -8.31
CA VAL A 97 0.50 -6.10 -8.70
C VAL A 97 0.72 -7.42 -9.46
N GLY A 98 -0.01 -8.46 -9.08
CA GLY A 98 0.02 -9.76 -9.74
C GLY A 98 -0.79 -9.87 -11.02
N GLY A 99 -1.30 -8.77 -11.55
CA GLY A 99 -1.95 -8.72 -12.86
C GLY A 99 -3.47 -8.80 -12.86
N HIS A 100 -4.12 -8.86 -11.68
CA HIS A 100 -5.57 -8.88 -11.61
C HIS A 100 -6.12 -7.46 -11.90
N PRO A 101 -7.10 -7.32 -12.81
CA PRO A 101 -7.61 -6.00 -13.19
C PRO A 101 -8.48 -5.37 -12.11
N SER A 102 -8.54 -4.04 -12.14
CA SER A 102 -9.43 -3.25 -11.29
C SER A 102 -10.85 -3.26 -11.84
N LYS A 103 -11.83 -3.06 -10.94
CA LYS A 103 -13.25 -2.90 -11.30
C LYS A 103 -13.64 -1.44 -11.57
N GLU A 104 -12.71 -0.50 -11.45
CA GLU A 104 -12.96 0.90 -11.74
C GLU A 104 -13.29 1.11 -13.23
N SER A 105 -13.96 2.24 -13.56
CA SER A 105 -14.32 2.54 -14.95
C SER A 105 -13.06 2.71 -15.82
N ALA A 106 -13.16 2.32 -17.10
CA ALA A 106 -12.07 2.44 -18.04
C ALA A 106 -11.60 3.90 -18.18
N ASP A 107 -12.51 4.85 -18.17
CA ASP A 107 -12.19 6.28 -18.28
C ASP A 107 -11.36 6.75 -17.09
N LEU A 108 -11.71 6.33 -15.88
CA LEU A 108 -10.99 6.72 -14.67
C LEU A 108 -9.60 6.10 -14.64
N LEU A 109 -9.49 4.83 -15.01
CA LEU A 109 -8.18 4.15 -15.10
C LEU A 109 -7.27 4.87 -16.11
N GLU A 110 -7.82 5.29 -17.24
CA GLU A 110 -7.06 6.01 -18.27
C GLU A 110 -6.59 7.38 -17.80
N GLN A 111 -7.44 8.10 -17.05
CA GLN A 111 -7.05 9.37 -16.43
C GLN A 111 -5.85 9.20 -15.51
N VAL A 112 -5.82 8.15 -14.70
CA VAL A 112 -4.70 7.85 -13.80
C VAL A 112 -3.42 7.56 -14.60
N LYS A 113 -3.54 6.73 -15.65
CA LYS A 113 -2.40 6.36 -16.51
C LYS A 113 -1.79 7.55 -17.22
N ASN A 114 -2.59 8.57 -17.53
CA ASN A 114 -2.17 9.76 -18.26
C ASN A 114 -1.56 10.85 -17.38
N ILE A 115 -1.53 10.69 -16.08
CA ILE A 115 -0.84 11.63 -15.20
C ILE A 115 0.66 11.56 -15.51
N ASP A 116 1.24 12.69 -15.91
CA ASP A 116 2.64 12.76 -16.36
C ASP A 116 3.59 13.42 -15.35
N THR A 117 3.07 13.76 -14.19
CA THR A 117 3.83 14.41 -13.10
C THR A 117 4.16 13.38 -12.03
N PRO A 118 5.39 13.38 -11.48
CA PRO A 118 5.71 12.52 -10.34
C PRO A 118 4.88 12.90 -9.11
N LEU A 119 4.15 11.93 -8.56
CA LEU A 119 3.33 12.11 -7.36
C LEU A 119 3.74 11.07 -6.33
N HIS A 120 4.16 11.54 -5.17
CA HIS A 120 4.51 10.66 -4.05
C HIS A 120 3.51 10.86 -2.92
N PHE A 121 2.64 9.86 -2.74
CA PHE A 121 1.61 9.88 -1.70
C PHE A 121 2.05 9.11 -0.46
N GLU A 122 1.64 9.61 0.68
CA GLU A 122 1.78 8.93 1.97
C GLU A 122 0.45 9.02 2.70
N THR A 123 -0.10 7.88 3.12
CA THR A 123 -1.37 7.83 3.83
C THR A 123 -1.15 7.25 5.22
N TYR A 124 -1.57 8.00 6.24
CA TYR A 124 -1.55 7.50 7.62
C TYR A 124 -2.88 6.87 7.94
N TYR A 125 -2.85 5.65 8.46
CA TYR A 125 -4.03 4.87 8.79
C TYR A 125 -3.93 4.27 10.20
N SER A 126 -5.05 3.71 10.67
CA SER A 126 -5.12 2.88 11.86
C SER A 126 -5.80 1.56 11.49
N LEU A 127 -5.39 0.47 12.13
CA LEU A 127 -5.98 -0.86 11.86
C LEU A 127 -7.46 -0.94 12.23
N SER A 128 -7.95 -0.06 13.09
CA SER A 128 -9.36 -0.01 13.48
C SER A 128 -10.17 1.06 12.72
N CYS A 129 -9.58 1.74 11.78
CA CYS A 129 -10.21 2.84 11.03
C CYS A 129 -11.06 2.29 9.88
N HIS A 130 -12.36 2.57 9.89
CA HIS A 130 -13.30 2.12 8.84
C HIS A 130 -13.18 2.91 7.54
N ASN A 131 -12.73 4.16 7.61
CA ASN A 131 -12.63 5.05 6.46
C ASN A 131 -11.26 5.00 5.76
N CYS A 132 -10.27 4.34 6.35
CA CYS A 132 -8.93 4.29 5.82
C CYS A 132 -8.78 3.36 4.60
N PRO A 133 -9.42 2.17 4.56
CA PRO A 133 -9.18 1.23 3.44
C PRO A 133 -9.51 1.79 2.07
N ASP A 134 -10.58 2.55 1.93
CA ASP A 134 -10.95 3.12 0.61
C ASP A 134 -9.87 4.04 0.07
N VAL A 135 -9.28 4.87 0.93
CA VAL A 135 -8.21 5.78 0.54
C VAL A 135 -6.93 5.02 0.21
N VAL A 136 -6.55 4.07 1.07
CA VAL A 136 -5.36 3.24 0.86
C VAL A 136 -5.46 2.48 -0.46
N GLN A 137 -6.60 1.85 -0.71
CA GLN A 137 -6.82 1.05 -1.92
C GLN A 137 -6.82 1.92 -3.18
N ALA A 138 -7.43 3.11 -3.13
CA ALA A 138 -7.43 4.02 -4.28
C ALA A 138 -6.01 4.46 -4.65
N LEU A 139 -5.20 4.86 -3.67
CA LEU A 139 -3.84 5.31 -3.92
C LEU A 139 -2.90 4.16 -4.29
N ASN A 140 -3.11 2.97 -3.73
CA ASN A 140 -2.40 1.77 -4.16
C ASN A 140 -2.65 1.47 -5.63
N LEU A 141 -3.91 1.54 -6.06
CA LEU A 141 -4.28 1.32 -7.45
C LEU A 141 -3.60 2.33 -8.37
N MET A 142 -3.57 3.59 -7.98
CA MET A 142 -2.89 4.62 -8.77
C MET A 142 -1.41 4.29 -8.98
N SER A 143 -0.73 3.81 -7.95
CA SER A 143 0.69 3.45 -8.06
C SER A 143 0.91 2.19 -8.92
N VAL A 144 -0.03 1.25 -8.91
CA VAL A 144 0.02 0.08 -9.80
C VAL A 144 -0.16 0.49 -11.27
N LEU A 145 -1.05 1.45 -11.53
CA LEU A 145 -1.38 1.88 -12.90
C LEU A 145 -0.34 2.80 -13.51
N ASN A 146 0.42 3.53 -12.70
CA ASN A 146 1.31 4.58 -13.18
C ASN A 146 2.62 4.59 -12.39
N PRO A 147 3.76 4.27 -13.02
CA PRO A 147 5.06 4.21 -12.33
C PRO A 147 5.56 5.57 -11.81
N ARG A 148 4.99 6.68 -12.27
CA ARG A 148 5.31 8.02 -11.75
C ARG A 148 4.63 8.30 -10.43
N ILE A 149 3.66 7.46 -10.04
CA ILE A 149 2.90 7.60 -8.80
C ILE A 149 3.40 6.56 -7.81
N THR A 150 3.85 7.00 -6.66
CA THR A 150 4.24 6.10 -5.56
C THR A 150 3.31 6.32 -4.37
N HIS A 151 3.11 5.28 -3.59
CA HIS A 151 2.26 5.35 -2.40
C HIS A 151 2.83 4.50 -1.28
N THR A 152 2.90 5.09 -0.09
CA THR A 152 3.21 4.36 1.15
C THR A 152 2.02 4.51 2.10
N ALA A 153 1.47 3.38 2.52
CA ALA A 153 0.44 3.33 3.56
C ALA A 153 1.13 3.06 4.90
N ILE A 154 0.94 3.96 5.85
CA ILE A 154 1.72 4.02 7.10
C ILE A 154 0.80 3.82 8.29
N ASP A 155 1.09 2.80 9.11
CA ASP A 155 0.36 2.59 10.37
C ASP A 155 0.82 3.63 11.39
N GLY A 156 -0.08 4.55 11.73
CA GLY A 156 0.22 5.63 12.66
C GLY A 156 0.54 5.16 14.07
N ALA A 157 0.05 4.00 14.48
CA ALA A 157 0.37 3.43 15.80
C ALA A 157 1.83 2.94 15.88
N VAL A 158 2.39 2.51 14.76
CA VAL A 158 3.79 2.07 14.68
C VAL A 158 4.73 3.26 14.50
N PHE A 159 4.31 4.27 13.76
CA PHE A 159 5.12 5.44 13.42
C PHE A 159 4.59 6.71 14.10
N GLN A 160 4.44 6.66 15.41
CA GLN A 160 3.86 7.74 16.22
C GLN A 160 4.67 9.05 16.15
N ASP A 161 5.97 8.96 15.96
CA ASP A 161 6.82 10.15 15.82
C ASP A 161 6.42 10.97 14.60
N GLU A 162 6.09 10.32 13.49
CA GLU A 162 5.63 11.00 12.27
C GLU A 162 4.26 11.66 12.49
N ILE A 163 3.37 11.00 13.23
CA ILE A 163 2.06 11.56 13.59
C ILE A 163 2.25 12.88 14.34
N LYS A 164 3.16 12.91 15.29
CA LYS A 164 3.46 14.13 16.07
C LYS A 164 4.12 15.20 15.23
N GLU A 165 5.15 14.83 14.47
CA GLU A 165 5.90 15.79 13.63
C GLU A 165 5.02 16.47 12.60
N ARG A 166 4.12 15.72 11.98
CA ARG A 166 3.22 16.24 10.95
C ARG A 166 1.91 16.79 11.50
N GLN A 167 1.74 16.79 12.83
CA GLN A 167 0.55 17.31 13.52
C GLN A 167 -0.75 16.68 13.00
N ILE A 168 -0.72 15.36 12.81
CA ILE A 168 -1.87 14.62 12.31
C ILE A 168 -2.88 14.44 13.43
N MET A 169 -4.10 14.92 13.21
CA MET A 169 -5.16 14.93 14.22
C MET A 169 -6.15 13.78 14.05
N GLY A 170 -6.13 13.11 12.93
CA GLY A 170 -7.02 11.98 12.65
C GLY A 170 -6.59 11.22 11.42
N VAL A 171 -7.18 10.06 11.22
CA VAL A 171 -6.88 9.20 10.07
C VAL A 171 -8.16 8.85 9.32
N PRO A 172 -8.11 8.64 7.99
CA PRO A 172 -6.92 8.73 7.16
C PRO A 172 -6.48 10.18 6.91
N THR A 173 -5.19 10.41 6.86
CA THR A 173 -4.61 11.69 6.43
C THR A 173 -3.61 11.40 5.33
N VAL A 174 -3.73 12.10 4.21
CA VAL A 174 -2.91 11.90 3.02
C VAL A 174 -1.99 13.09 2.80
N PHE A 175 -0.72 12.79 2.56
CA PHE A 175 0.28 13.76 2.12
C PHE A 175 0.67 13.49 0.67
N LEU A 176 0.84 14.55 -0.10
CA LEU A 176 1.33 14.49 -1.47
C LEU A 176 2.60 15.32 -1.57
N ASN A 177 3.70 14.67 -1.95
CA ASN A 177 5.02 15.32 -2.06
C ASN A 177 5.39 16.11 -0.79
N GLY A 178 5.07 15.54 0.37
CA GLY A 178 5.38 16.10 1.68
C GLY A 178 4.41 17.15 2.21
N LYS A 179 3.36 17.48 1.46
CA LYS A 179 2.34 18.47 1.86
C LYS A 179 1.00 17.81 2.11
N ASN A 180 0.24 18.32 3.08
CA ASN A 180 -1.10 17.79 3.35
C ASN A 180 -1.98 17.89 2.10
N PHE A 181 -2.49 16.76 1.64
CA PHE A 181 -3.36 16.65 0.47
C PHE A 181 -4.83 16.58 0.89
N GLY A 182 -5.14 15.84 1.94
CA GLY A 182 -6.51 15.71 2.40
C GLY A 182 -6.62 14.83 3.64
N GLN A 183 -7.80 14.86 4.24
CA GLN A 183 -8.12 14.10 5.44
C GLN A 183 -9.52 13.53 5.27
N GLY A 184 -9.74 12.33 5.84
CA GLY A 184 -11.01 11.65 5.74
C GLY A 184 -11.12 10.79 4.48
N ARG A 185 -12.24 10.13 4.35
CA ARG A 185 -12.51 9.21 3.24
C ARG A 185 -12.53 9.94 1.91
N MET A 186 -11.82 9.39 0.93
CA MET A 186 -11.83 9.87 -0.47
C MET A 186 -11.89 8.66 -1.39
N GLU A 187 -12.73 8.75 -2.42
CA GLU A 187 -12.78 7.75 -3.48
C GLU A 187 -11.79 8.13 -4.60
N LEU A 188 -11.46 7.16 -5.45
CA LEU A 188 -10.50 7.37 -6.54
C LEU A 188 -10.87 8.58 -7.42
N ALA A 189 -12.15 8.70 -7.79
CA ALA A 189 -12.62 9.81 -8.63
C ALA A 189 -12.37 11.17 -7.96
N GLU A 190 -12.57 11.26 -6.64
CA GLU A 190 -12.35 12.50 -5.90
C GLU A 190 -10.86 12.86 -5.84
N ILE A 191 -10.00 11.86 -5.65
CA ILE A 191 -8.55 12.06 -5.61
C ILE A 191 -8.06 12.56 -6.97
N VAL A 192 -8.48 11.93 -8.06
CA VAL A 192 -8.11 12.33 -9.43
C VAL A 192 -8.59 13.73 -9.74
N ALA A 193 -9.85 14.05 -9.40
CA ALA A 193 -10.41 15.39 -9.60
C ALA A 193 -9.61 16.46 -8.84
N LYS A 194 -9.18 16.15 -7.62
CA LYS A 194 -8.40 17.08 -6.81
C LYS A 194 -7.01 17.32 -7.41
N ILE A 195 -6.38 16.30 -7.96
CA ILE A 195 -5.11 16.43 -8.66
C ILE A 195 -5.27 17.30 -9.90
N ASP A 196 -6.28 17.01 -10.72
CA ASP A 196 -6.54 17.74 -11.97
C ASP A 196 -6.86 19.22 -11.74
N SER A 197 -7.52 19.54 -10.63
CA SER A 197 -7.87 20.93 -10.28
C SER A 197 -6.67 21.76 -9.81
N GLY A 198 -5.55 21.13 -9.47
CA GLY A 198 -4.41 21.79 -8.88
C GLY A 198 -4.62 22.27 -7.44
N ALA A 199 -5.71 21.85 -6.79
CA ALA A 199 -6.06 22.27 -5.43
C ALA A 199 -5.03 21.80 -4.37
N HIS A 200 -4.15 20.88 -4.75
CA HIS A 200 -3.08 20.34 -3.90
C HIS A 200 -1.78 21.17 -3.97
N ALA A 201 -1.72 22.08 -4.89
CA ALA A 201 -0.49 22.86 -5.16
C ALA A 201 -0.16 23.85 -4.05
#